data_043d6b7e9104f7552b7f799b2a70f20c
#
_entry.id   043d6b7e9104f7552b7f799b2a70f20c
#
_cell.length_a   1.000
_cell.length_b   1.000
_cell.length_c   1.000
_cell.angle_alpha   90.00
_cell.angle_beta   90.00
_cell.angle_gamma   90.00
#
_symmetry.space_group_name_H-M   'P 1'
#
loop_
_entity.id
_entity.type
_entity.pdbx_description
1 polymer ?
#
loop_
_entity_poly.entity_id
_entity_poly.type
_entity_poly.pdbx_seq_one_letter_code
_entity_poly.pdbx_strand_id
1 'polypeptide(L)'
;RYKEKTFKDKKLKKFAIEYINVLEDSKKLTSKENDHYSSDSWVEYRKKRYELILDIHSRKKIPVQDTRHLRDIVNIGIKVKQTKEIIQELKKIFKGNNFTISKSSENSDELNCSGTFENTTNYYLRYVPMTIVACNKNGKVFFSTHYAVITEWREGTTKELNLTVYDPNHEFNEIKVSLDEKYLQFR
;
A
#
# COMPACT_ATOMS: atom_id res chain seq x y z
N ARG A 1 -15.62 -25.56 -17.29
CA ARG A 1 -16.53 -25.22 -18.41
C ARG A 1 -16.33 -23.81 -18.98
N TYR A 2 -16.17 -22.76 -18.14
CA TYR A 2 -15.97 -21.40 -18.64
C TYR A 2 -14.52 -21.08 -19.04
N LYS A 3 -13.52 -21.74 -18.47
CA LYS A 3 -12.10 -21.56 -18.77
C LYS A 3 -11.74 -21.99 -20.21
N GLU A 4 -12.53 -22.89 -20.80
CA GLU A 4 -12.31 -23.46 -22.13
C GLU A 4 -12.99 -22.65 -23.25
N LYS A 5 -13.86 -21.68 -22.90
CA LYS A 5 -14.53 -20.87 -23.93
C LYS A 5 -13.59 -20.01 -24.73
N THR A 6 -13.86 -19.90 -26.02
CA THR A 6 -13.12 -19.05 -26.94
C THR A 6 -13.53 -17.59 -26.74
N PHE A 7 -12.55 -16.74 -26.49
CA PHE A 7 -12.73 -15.29 -26.41
C PHE A 7 -12.01 -14.64 -27.58
N LYS A 8 -12.65 -13.71 -28.26
CA LYS A 8 -12.00 -12.87 -29.27
C LYS A 8 -10.97 -11.92 -28.63
N ASP A 9 -11.27 -11.34 -27.46
CA ASP A 9 -10.36 -10.50 -26.69
C ASP A 9 -9.54 -11.36 -25.70
N LYS A 10 -8.25 -11.52 -26.00
CA LYS A 10 -7.31 -12.31 -25.18
C LYS A 10 -7.12 -11.73 -23.76
N LYS A 11 -7.15 -10.39 -23.63
CA LYS A 11 -7.03 -9.76 -22.30
C LYS A 11 -8.29 -9.97 -21.47
N LEU A 12 -9.47 -9.85 -22.09
CA LEU A 12 -10.75 -10.16 -21.41
C LEU A 12 -10.78 -11.63 -20.96
N LYS A 13 -10.29 -12.56 -21.79
CA LYS A 13 -10.16 -13.98 -21.40
C LYS A 13 -9.29 -14.13 -20.15
N LYS A 14 -8.13 -13.46 -20.12
CA LYS A 14 -7.21 -13.51 -18.98
C LYS A 14 -7.91 -13.04 -17.70
N PHE A 15 -8.54 -11.87 -17.72
CA PHE A 15 -9.24 -11.33 -16.55
C PHE A 15 -10.40 -12.22 -16.09
N ALA A 16 -11.16 -12.81 -17.04
CA ALA A 16 -12.24 -13.72 -16.70
C ALA A 16 -11.73 -15.00 -16.02
N ILE A 17 -10.62 -15.57 -16.49
CA ILE A 17 -9.99 -16.73 -15.87
C ILE A 17 -9.46 -16.37 -14.46
N GLU A 18 -8.77 -15.24 -14.33
CA GLU A 18 -8.30 -14.76 -13.02
C GLU A 18 -9.45 -14.54 -12.04
N TYR A 19 -10.57 -13.99 -12.50
CA TYR A 19 -11.76 -13.81 -11.67
C TYR A 19 -12.34 -15.15 -11.19
N ILE A 20 -12.40 -16.15 -12.06
CA ILE A 20 -12.84 -17.51 -11.69
C ILE A 20 -11.90 -18.11 -10.66
N ASN A 21 -10.58 -17.97 -10.83
CA ASN A 21 -9.59 -18.47 -9.87
C ASN A 21 -9.76 -17.81 -8.50
N VAL A 22 -9.98 -16.49 -8.46
CA VAL A 22 -10.24 -15.76 -7.22
C VAL A 22 -11.52 -16.27 -6.54
N LEU A 23 -12.59 -16.58 -7.29
CA LEU A 23 -13.80 -17.18 -6.72
C LEU A 23 -13.56 -18.61 -6.20
N GLU A 24 -12.74 -19.41 -6.86
CA GLU A 24 -12.35 -20.75 -6.41
C GLU A 24 -11.53 -20.67 -5.11
N ASP A 25 -10.61 -19.71 -5.00
CA ASP A 25 -9.80 -19.50 -3.79
C ASP A 25 -10.65 -19.03 -2.59
N SER A 26 -11.73 -18.29 -2.83
CA SER A 26 -12.64 -17.89 -1.74
C SER A 26 -13.28 -19.07 -1.01
N LYS A 27 -13.48 -20.20 -1.68
CA LYS A 27 -13.99 -21.42 -1.05
C LYS A 27 -13.04 -21.96 0.02
N LYS A 28 -11.72 -21.77 -0.17
CA LYS A 28 -10.70 -22.16 0.81
C LYS A 28 -10.71 -21.25 2.04
N LEU A 29 -11.11 -19.99 1.85
CA LEU A 29 -11.25 -19.03 2.95
C LEU A 29 -12.48 -19.32 3.80
N THR A 30 -13.58 -19.79 3.18
CA THR A 30 -14.82 -20.12 3.90
C THR A 30 -14.77 -21.46 4.63
N SER A 31 -13.88 -22.37 4.24
CA SER A 31 -13.76 -23.70 4.87
C SER A 31 -12.96 -23.72 6.18
N LYS A 32 -12.30 -22.63 6.53
CA LYS A 32 -11.59 -22.45 7.80
C LYS A 32 -12.55 -21.87 8.84
N GLU A 33 -13.02 -22.70 9.77
CA GLU A 33 -14.08 -22.41 10.75
C GLU A 33 -13.91 -21.16 11.65
N ASN A 34 -12.79 -20.43 11.55
CA ASN A 34 -12.48 -19.26 12.40
C ASN A 34 -12.15 -17.98 11.65
N ASP A 35 -12.37 -17.91 10.34
CA ASP A 35 -11.98 -16.72 9.59
C ASP A 35 -13.10 -15.65 9.64
N HIS A 36 -12.90 -14.67 10.49
CA HIS A 36 -13.66 -13.43 10.43
C HIS A 36 -13.49 -12.76 9.06
N TYR A 37 -14.60 -12.27 8.49
CA TYR A 37 -14.61 -11.48 7.23
C TYR A 37 -13.69 -10.24 7.23
N SER A 38 -13.09 -9.93 8.36
CA SER A 38 -12.10 -8.87 8.57
C SER A 38 -10.66 -9.34 8.53
N SER A 39 -10.39 -10.64 8.34
CA SER A 39 -9.02 -11.13 8.19
C SER A 39 -8.33 -10.51 6.97
N ASP A 40 -7.00 -10.35 7.05
CA ASP A 40 -6.21 -9.78 5.95
C ASP A 40 -6.42 -10.55 4.64
N SER A 41 -6.57 -11.87 4.72
CA SER A 41 -6.84 -12.74 3.58
C SER A 41 -8.16 -12.37 2.88
N TRP A 42 -9.22 -12.09 3.63
CA TRP A 42 -10.50 -11.65 3.09
C TRP A 42 -10.44 -10.23 2.51
N VAL A 43 -9.68 -9.34 3.13
CA VAL A 43 -9.47 -7.98 2.63
C VAL A 43 -8.77 -8.04 1.27
N GLU A 44 -7.69 -8.80 1.16
CA GLU A 44 -6.95 -8.95 -0.09
C GLU A 44 -7.77 -9.65 -1.18
N TYR A 45 -8.52 -10.69 -0.83
CA TYR A 45 -9.47 -11.33 -1.74
C TYR A 45 -10.47 -10.32 -2.33
N ARG A 46 -11.09 -9.49 -1.48
CA ARG A 46 -12.06 -8.48 -1.92
C ARG A 46 -11.41 -7.43 -2.82
N LYS A 47 -10.23 -6.92 -2.47
CA LYS A 47 -9.48 -5.96 -3.29
C LYS A 47 -9.24 -6.54 -4.68
N LYS A 48 -8.67 -7.74 -4.77
CA LYS A 48 -8.39 -8.41 -6.05
C LYS A 48 -9.65 -8.65 -6.88
N ARG A 49 -10.75 -9.06 -6.24
CA ARG A 49 -12.04 -9.24 -6.90
C ARG A 49 -12.56 -7.93 -7.51
N TYR A 50 -12.50 -6.83 -6.79
CA TYR A 50 -12.97 -5.53 -7.28
C TYR A 50 -12.10 -5.00 -8.44
N GLU A 51 -10.80 -5.17 -8.40
CA GLU A 51 -9.91 -4.84 -9.51
C GLU A 51 -10.26 -5.62 -10.78
N LEU A 52 -10.47 -6.92 -10.66
CA LEU A 52 -10.82 -7.76 -11.82
C LEU A 52 -12.19 -7.41 -12.40
N ILE A 53 -13.18 -7.08 -11.56
CA ILE A 53 -14.47 -6.60 -12.03
C ILE A 53 -14.31 -5.28 -12.81
N LEU A 54 -13.50 -4.34 -12.29
CA LEU A 54 -13.16 -3.10 -12.99
C LEU A 54 -12.51 -3.38 -14.34
N ASP A 55 -11.52 -4.28 -14.39
CA ASP A 55 -10.79 -4.63 -15.62
C ASP A 55 -11.70 -5.28 -16.66
N ILE A 56 -12.59 -6.16 -16.24
CA ILE A 56 -13.59 -6.77 -17.12
C ILE A 56 -14.57 -5.70 -17.63
N HIS A 57 -15.10 -4.87 -16.73
CA HIS A 57 -16.09 -3.86 -17.05
C HIS A 57 -15.55 -2.77 -18.00
N SER A 58 -14.28 -2.38 -17.83
CA SER A 58 -13.62 -1.40 -18.70
C SER A 58 -13.45 -1.90 -20.13
N ARG A 59 -13.33 -3.23 -20.32
CA ARG A 59 -13.19 -3.84 -21.64
C ARG A 59 -14.54 -4.20 -22.28
N LYS A 60 -15.47 -4.66 -21.48
CA LYS A 60 -16.81 -5.01 -21.93
C LYS A 60 -17.77 -4.76 -20.77
N LYS A 61 -18.70 -3.83 -20.96
CA LYS A 61 -19.72 -3.55 -19.94
C LYS A 61 -20.40 -4.85 -19.50
N ILE A 62 -20.41 -5.06 -18.18
CA ILE A 62 -21.05 -6.22 -17.57
C ILE A 62 -22.57 -5.98 -17.59
N PRO A 63 -23.36 -6.83 -18.22
CA PRO A 63 -24.81 -6.71 -18.20
C PRO A 63 -25.33 -7.16 -16.84
N VAL A 64 -25.83 -6.23 -16.05
CA VAL A 64 -26.46 -6.49 -14.75
C VAL A 64 -27.77 -5.71 -14.62
N GLN A 65 -28.71 -6.23 -13.83
CA GLN A 65 -29.96 -5.54 -13.52
C GLN A 65 -29.71 -4.40 -12.51
N ASP A 66 -28.89 -4.64 -11.48
CA ASP A 66 -28.50 -3.62 -10.49
C ASP A 66 -27.25 -2.85 -10.93
N THR A 67 -27.49 -1.79 -11.68
CA THR A 67 -26.42 -0.90 -12.15
C THR A 67 -25.81 -0.04 -11.04
N ARG A 68 -26.54 0.21 -9.94
CA ARG A 68 -26.03 0.97 -8.79
C ARG A 68 -24.96 0.15 -8.08
N HIS A 69 -25.27 -1.10 -7.74
CA HIS A 69 -24.32 -1.99 -7.06
C HIS A 69 -23.06 -2.24 -7.91
N LEU A 70 -23.21 -2.42 -9.23
CA LEU A 70 -22.04 -2.53 -10.11
C LEU A 70 -21.19 -1.27 -10.10
N ARG A 71 -21.80 -0.08 -10.13
CA ARG A 71 -21.07 1.19 -10.07
C ARG A 71 -20.27 1.32 -8.77
N ASP A 72 -20.85 0.94 -7.64
CA ASP A 72 -20.17 0.96 -6.33
C ASP A 72 -18.96 0.02 -6.33
N ILE A 73 -19.10 -1.19 -6.86
CA ILE A 73 -17.99 -2.14 -7.01
C ILE A 73 -16.88 -1.57 -7.92
N VAL A 74 -17.25 -0.98 -9.05
CA VAL A 74 -16.29 -0.36 -9.98
C VAL A 74 -15.54 0.80 -9.31
N ASN A 75 -16.25 1.67 -8.57
CA ASN A 75 -15.63 2.77 -7.83
C ASN A 75 -14.64 2.26 -6.76
N ILE A 76 -14.99 1.19 -6.05
CA ILE A 76 -14.06 0.56 -5.11
C ILE A 76 -12.83 0.02 -5.85
N GLY A 77 -13.02 -0.65 -7.00
CA GLY A 77 -11.93 -1.14 -7.83
C GLY A 77 -10.98 -0.04 -8.30
N ILE A 78 -11.51 1.12 -8.70
CA ILE A 78 -10.72 2.31 -9.04
C ILE A 78 -9.88 2.74 -7.85
N LYS A 79 -10.51 2.89 -6.68
CA LYS A 79 -9.82 3.32 -5.46
C LYS A 79 -8.71 2.34 -5.04
N VAL A 80 -8.94 1.04 -5.18
CA VAL A 80 -7.91 0.01 -4.88
C VAL A 80 -6.70 0.16 -5.80
N LYS A 81 -6.91 0.38 -7.12
CA LYS A 81 -5.79 0.63 -8.06
C LYS A 81 -5.03 1.90 -7.73
N GLN A 82 -5.73 3.00 -7.51
CA GLN A 82 -5.12 4.27 -7.11
C GLN A 82 -4.29 4.13 -5.83
N THR A 83 -4.81 3.41 -4.83
CA THR A 83 -4.06 3.13 -3.59
C THR A 83 -2.76 2.39 -3.89
N LYS A 84 -2.78 1.37 -4.74
CA LYS A 84 -1.56 0.62 -5.12
C LYS A 84 -0.53 1.50 -5.84
N GLU A 85 -0.98 2.34 -6.76
CA GLU A 85 -0.12 3.29 -7.48
C GLU A 85 0.55 4.27 -6.50
N ILE A 86 -0.24 4.89 -5.62
CA ILE A 86 0.27 5.80 -4.59
C ILE A 86 1.31 5.11 -3.70
N ILE A 87 1.02 3.90 -3.22
CA ILE A 87 1.94 3.15 -2.36
C ILE A 87 3.24 2.83 -3.08
N GLN A 88 3.19 2.46 -4.36
CA GLN A 88 4.39 2.21 -5.15
C GLN A 88 5.26 3.47 -5.28
N GLU A 89 4.65 4.63 -5.50
CA GLU A 89 5.38 5.92 -5.54
C GLU A 89 5.91 6.30 -4.16
N LEU A 90 5.11 6.20 -3.11
CA LEU A 90 5.56 6.49 -1.75
C LEU A 90 6.73 5.59 -1.31
N LYS A 91 6.74 4.31 -1.71
CA LYS A 91 7.89 3.41 -1.47
C LYS A 91 9.17 3.86 -2.18
N LYS A 92 9.07 4.58 -3.29
CA LYS A 92 10.24 5.19 -3.96
C LYS A 92 10.68 6.45 -3.24
N ILE A 93 9.74 7.29 -2.81
CA ILE A 93 9.99 8.54 -2.10
C ILE A 93 10.68 8.25 -0.75
N PHE A 94 10.18 7.29 0.02
CA PHE A 94 10.67 6.98 1.37
C PHE A 94 11.76 5.89 1.38
N LYS A 95 12.67 5.89 0.42
CA LYS A 95 13.86 5.03 0.52
C LYS A 95 14.74 5.49 1.69
N GLY A 96 15.31 4.53 2.42
CA GLY A 96 16.13 4.81 3.60
C GLY A 96 17.33 5.70 3.36
N ASN A 97 17.87 5.68 2.13
CA ASN A 97 18.99 6.54 1.75
C ASN A 97 18.63 8.02 1.50
N ASN A 98 17.36 8.38 1.58
CA ASN A 98 16.89 9.77 1.46
C ASN A 98 16.88 10.50 2.81
N PHE A 99 17.34 9.85 3.88
CA PHE A 99 17.54 10.49 5.17
C PHE A 99 18.99 10.93 5.34
N THR A 100 19.18 12.17 5.78
CA THR A 100 20.45 12.68 6.26
C THR A 100 20.58 12.34 7.74
N ILE A 101 21.75 11.79 8.12
CA ILE A 101 22.00 11.33 9.48
C ILE A 101 23.17 12.08 10.03
N SER A 102 23.00 12.66 11.21
CA SER A 102 24.03 13.37 11.96
C SER A 102 24.02 12.99 13.44
N LYS A 103 25.18 13.05 14.09
CA LYS A 103 25.22 12.89 15.56
C LYS A 103 24.56 14.06 16.23
N SER A 104 23.87 13.79 17.33
CA SER A 104 23.35 14.85 18.20
C SER A 104 24.52 15.60 18.84
N SER A 105 24.41 16.92 18.93
CA SER A 105 25.38 17.76 19.66
C SER A 105 25.21 17.66 21.18
N GLU A 106 24.05 17.21 21.63
CA GLU A 106 23.67 17.17 23.06
C GLU A 106 23.93 15.79 23.68
N ASN A 107 23.83 14.73 22.89
CA ASN A 107 23.99 13.36 23.36
C ASN A 107 24.69 12.51 22.30
N SER A 108 25.85 11.95 22.62
CA SER A 108 26.66 11.12 21.72
C SER A 108 25.96 9.82 21.27
N ASP A 109 24.99 9.37 22.06
CA ASP A 109 24.22 8.15 21.81
C ASP A 109 22.96 8.40 20.96
N GLU A 110 22.77 9.64 20.51
CA GLU A 110 21.63 10.02 19.69
C GLU A 110 22.05 10.42 18.28
N LEU A 111 21.28 9.96 17.33
CA LEU A 111 21.38 10.31 15.92
C LEU A 111 20.17 11.13 15.50
N ASN A 112 20.41 12.30 14.94
CA ASN A 112 19.38 13.09 14.28
C ASN A 112 19.25 12.63 12.83
N CYS A 113 18.07 12.16 12.49
CA CYS A 113 17.74 11.70 11.15
C CYS A 113 16.70 12.65 10.55
N SER A 114 17.04 13.30 9.45
CA SER A 114 16.14 14.23 8.77
C SER A 114 16.03 13.89 7.29
N GLY A 115 14.86 14.13 6.73
CA GLY A 115 14.61 13.94 5.29
C GLY A 115 13.56 14.90 4.78
N THR A 116 13.80 15.43 3.58
CA THR A 116 12.83 16.26 2.86
C THR A 116 12.31 15.46 1.67
N PHE A 117 11.00 15.31 1.61
CA PHE A 117 10.33 14.45 0.63
C PHE A 117 9.35 15.26 -0.19
N GLU A 118 9.40 15.11 -1.51
CA GLU A 118 8.45 15.71 -2.45
C GLU A 118 7.33 14.71 -2.77
N ASN A 119 6.09 15.17 -2.78
CA ASN A 119 4.97 14.38 -3.26
C ASN A 119 4.99 14.33 -4.79
N THR A 120 5.58 13.30 -5.36
CA THR A 120 5.62 13.06 -6.80
C THR A 120 4.41 12.25 -7.31
N THR A 121 3.45 11.95 -6.44
CA THR A 121 2.18 11.33 -6.86
C THR A 121 1.26 12.38 -7.49
N ASN A 122 0.35 11.96 -8.37
CA ASN A 122 -0.68 12.84 -8.95
C ASN A 122 -1.89 12.99 -8.01
N TYR A 123 -1.67 12.87 -6.70
CA TYR A 123 -2.75 12.87 -5.71
C TYR A 123 -2.45 13.81 -4.55
N TYR A 124 -3.50 14.45 -4.06
CA TYR A 124 -3.43 15.12 -2.78
C TYR A 124 -3.56 14.09 -1.65
N LEU A 125 -2.49 13.92 -0.89
CA LEU A 125 -2.39 12.96 0.19
C LEU A 125 -2.82 13.63 1.50
N ARG A 126 -4.00 13.28 1.99
CA ARG A 126 -4.57 13.85 3.21
C ARG A 126 -3.93 13.29 4.47
N TYR A 127 -3.61 12.00 4.45
CA TYR A 127 -3.09 11.29 5.60
C TYR A 127 -2.22 10.13 5.14
N VAL A 128 -0.92 10.18 5.44
CA VAL A 128 0.08 9.17 5.08
C VAL A 128 0.73 8.66 6.36
N PRO A 129 0.17 7.60 6.97
CA PRO A 129 0.73 7.01 8.17
C PRO A 129 1.87 6.06 7.83
N MET A 130 2.92 6.09 8.62
CA MET A 130 4.08 5.25 8.44
C MET A 130 4.77 4.89 9.75
N THR A 131 5.45 3.77 9.72
CA THR A 131 6.34 3.30 10.77
C THR A 131 7.77 3.46 10.28
N ILE A 132 8.62 4.13 11.05
CA ILE A 132 10.04 4.31 10.73
C ILE A 132 10.84 3.50 11.74
N VAL A 133 11.78 2.68 11.27
CA VAL A 133 12.64 1.86 12.11
C VAL A 133 14.11 2.08 11.76
N ALA A 134 14.98 2.04 12.76
CA ALA A 134 16.41 1.98 12.57
C ALA A 134 16.90 0.54 12.72
N CYS A 135 17.73 0.11 11.78
CA CYS A 135 18.26 -1.24 11.70
C CYS A 135 19.79 -1.22 11.77
N ASN A 136 20.37 -2.28 12.34
CA ASN A 136 21.80 -2.52 12.29
C ASN A 136 22.21 -3.20 10.97
N LYS A 137 23.52 -3.44 10.80
CA LYS A 137 24.12 -4.09 9.60
C LYS A 137 23.51 -5.46 9.25
N ASN A 138 22.94 -6.14 10.23
CA ASN A 138 22.29 -7.44 10.05
C ASN A 138 20.80 -7.30 9.73
N GLY A 139 20.30 -6.07 9.57
CA GLY A 139 18.89 -5.77 9.33
C GLY A 139 18.00 -5.94 10.57
N LYS A 140 18.60 -6.18 11.76
CA LYS A 140 17.86 -6.27 13.02
C LYS A 140 17.46 -4.88 13.47
N VAL A 141 16.18 -4.72 13.77
CA VAL A 141 15.64 -3.48 14.37
C VAL A 141 16.15 -3.38 15.81
N PHE A 142 16.83 -2.29 16.13
CA PHE A 142 17.27 -2.00 17.49
C PHE A 142 16.56 -0.79 18.10
N PHE A 143 16.03 0.08 17.24
CA PHE A 143 15.22 1.22 17.62
C PHE A 143 13.84 1.07 16.98
N SER A 144 12.81 1.01 17.77
CA SER A 144 11.46 0.89 17.25
C SER A 144 10.72 2.21 17.35
N THR A 145 10.33 2.62 16.26
CA THR A 145 9.16 3.19 15.67
C THR A 145 8.56 4.38 16.37
N HIS A 146 8.85 5.50 15.76
CA HIS A 146 7.88 6.56 15.81
C HIS A 146 6.82 6.28 14.74
N TYR A 147 5.55 6.24 15.16
CA TYR A 147 4.45 6.34 14.23
C TYR A 147 4.48 7.78 13.68
N ALA A 148 5.00 7.91 12.46
CA ALA A 148 5.06 9.19 11.77
C ALA A 148 3.84 9.34 10.86
N VAL A 149 3.34 10.56 10.76
CA VAL A 149 2.22 10.89 9.88
C VAL A 149 2.54 12.14 9.09
N ILE A 150 2.42 12.05 7.76
CA ILE A 150 2.37 13.24 6.92
C ILE A 150 0.90 13.55 6.61
N THR A 151 0.51 14.79 6.84
CA THR A 151 -0.85 15.27 6.55
C THR A 151 -0.83 16.39 5.54
N GLU A 152 -1.95 16.55 4.80
CA GLU A 152 -2.18 17.66 3.89
C GLU A 152 -0.99 17.87 2.92
N TRP A 153 -0.62 16.80 2.20
CA TRP A 153 0.54 16.78 1.32
C TRP A 153 0.11 16.90 -0.15
N ARG A 154 0.20 18.09 -0.69
CA ARG A 154 -0.19 18.40 -2.07
C ARG A 154 0.86 17.88 -3.05
N GLU A 155 0.43 17.53 -4.24
CA GLU A 155 1.30 17.22 -5.38
C GLU A 155 2.35 18.33 -5.59
N GLY A 156 3.59 17.92 -5.87
CA GLY A 156 4.72 18.82 -6.11
C GLY A 156 5.21 19.61 -4.89
N THR A 157 4.61 19.41 -3.70
CA THR A 157 5.09 20.07 -2.48
C THR A 157 5.96 19.15 -1.65
N THR A 158 6.81 19.74 -0.80
CA THR A 158 7.71 19.01 0.09
C THR A 158 7.20 18.95 1.52
N LYS A 159 7.56 17.89 2.23
CA LYS A 159 7.40 17.73 3.67
C LYS A 159 8.70 17.25 4.29
N GLU A 160 8.97 17.71 5.50
CA GLU A 160 10.12 17.28 6.28
C GLU A 160 9.70 16.24 7.31
N LEU A 161 10.54 15.23 7.48
CA LEU A 161 10.48 14.26 8.57
C LEU A 161 11.77 14.36 9.37
N ASN A 162 11.63 14.62 10.66
CA ASN A 162 12.72 14.67 11.61
C ASN A 162 12.45 13.67 12.72
N LEU A 163 13.45 12.86 13.05
CA LEU A 163 13.39 11.90 14.13
C LEU A 163 14.74 11.78 14.81
N THR A 164 14.73 11.44 16.09
CA THR A 164 15.94 11.14 16.86
C THR A 164 15.96 9.64 17.12
N VAL A 165 17.07 8.99 16.80
CA VAL A 165 17.31 7.57 17.02
C VAL A 165 18.29 7.43 18.19
N TYR A 166 17.92 6.70 19.22
CA TYR A 166 18.83 6.36 20.32
C TYR A 166 19.65 5.13 19.94
N ASP A 167 20.97 5.29 19.85
CA ASP A 167 21.94 4.28 19.40
C ASP A 167 23.16 4.21 20.32
N PRO A 168 23.00 3.77 21.59
CA PRO A 168 24.06 3.73 22.57
C PRO A 168 25.18 2.76 22.24
N ASN A 169 24.93 1.79 21.38
CA ASN A 169 25.90 0.79 20.95
C ASN A 169 26.57 1.12 19.62
N HIS A 170 26.20 2.24 18.98
CA HIS A 170 26.68 2.65 17.65
C HIS A 170 26.46 1.57 16.57
N GLU A 171 25.31 0.92 16.62
CA GLU A 171 24.95 -0.17 15.70
C GLU A 171 24.21 0.30 14.43
N PHE A 172 23.88 1.59 14.36
CA PHE A 172 23.08 2.15 13.27
C PHE A 172 23.68 1.85 11.89
N ASN A 173 22.83 1.42 10.98
CA ASN A 173 23.18 1.19 9.59
C ASN A 173 22.21 1.83 8.59
N GLU A 174 20.90 1.66 8.80
CA GLU A 174 19.88 2.14 7.86
C GLU A 174 18.55 2.48 8.54
N ILE A 175 17.77 3.34 7.85
CA ILE A 175 16.38 3.59 8.15
C ILE A 175 15.51 2.81 7.18
N LYS A 176 14.46 2.18 7.69
CA LYS A 176 13.39 1.59 6.90
C LYS A 176 12.07 2.26 7.20
N VAL A 177 11.31 2.56 6.15
CA VAL A 177 9.96 3.13 6.25
C VAL A 177 8.96 2.11 5.77
N SER A 178 7.96 1.83 6.60
CA SER A 178 6.82 0.97 6.27
C SER A 178 5.54 1.81 6.28
N LEU A 179 4.82 1.80 5.18
CA LEU A 179 3.56 2.54 5.03
C LEU A 179 2.40 1.72 5.61
N ASP A 180 1.52 2.36 6.37
CA ASP A 180 0.27 1.75 6.80
C ASP A 180 -0.82 1.99 5.76
N GLU A 181 -0.89 1.08 4.79
CA GLU A 181 -1.78 1.16 3.64
C GLU A 181 -3.26 1.25 4.03
N LYS A 182 -3.64 0.68 5.18
CA LYS A 182 -5.02 0.61 5.65
C LYS A 182 -5.60 1.98 5.97
N TYR A 183 -4.77 2.89 6.44
CA TYR A 183 -5.18 4.21 6.88
C TYR A 183 -4.78 5.34 5.93
N LEU A 184 -4.15 5.01 4.78
CA LEU A 184 -3.83 5.99 3.75
C LEU A 184 -5.10 6.69 3.23
N GLN A 185 -5.09 8.03 3.23
CA GLN A 185 -6.19 8.84 2.72
C GLN A 185 -5.71 9.80 1.63
N PHE A 186 -6.43 9.85 0.53
CA PHE A 186 -6.12 10.71 -0.62
C PHE A 186 -7.38 11.14 -1.38
N ARG A 187 -7.22 12.11 -2.27
CA ARG A 187 -8.22 12.57 -3.23
C ARG A 187 -7.58 13.11 -4.51
#